data_af01e150c1655ca29e89cd74d9dea89e
#
_entry.id   af01e150c1655ca29e89cd74d9dea89e
#
_cell.length_a   1.000
_cell.length_b   1.000
_cell.length_c   1.000
_cell.angle_alpha   90.00
_cell.angle_beta   90.00
_cell.angle_gamma   90.00
#
_symmetry.space_group_name_H-M   'P 1'
#
loop_
_entity.id
_entity.type
_entity.pdbx_description
1 polymer ?
#
loop_
_entity_poly.entity_id
_entity_poly.type
_entity_poly.pdbx_seq_one_letter_code
_entity_poly.pdbx_strand_id
1 'polypeptide(L)'
;MVVQNINSIFNHSCKHRWFRAGLLRSVTLSWKNLVMLTTLLTAVTFLSNCAVDPVTGRTGLMLMSENEEIQLGTKTDQEITKEYGLYDDRVLTQYIADMGHRLGAVSHRPQLPYEFKILDTSTVNAFAVPGGFVYMTRGILAYLNSEAELACVMGHEIGHITARHSAEQYSRGQLAQIGLAAGMIISPTFARLGDVAQLGVQMLFLRFSRDNEREADDLGVEYASRAGYDAARMGSFFETLERMHPDSEKGGLPDWFSTHPNPEDRIGAVRRKAAEWRENLTHSPYTVGEETYLKRIDGLIYGDDPREGYVEDGVFYHPVLRFQFPLPEKWRLANTKDSLRITSPQNDAAVIMGISSVKDSREAAEIFVKKTGAEVYSSGAERVNGMTAFAVTCSIRAEKGVLGIRAYFIEKDGRVYELIGFSAAGRFKGYMPLFESSIGGFKGLSDPKKLDARPERIRVVSAKTSGSLKQVLTSLGVPQGRASEISLLNGKHPEDMVTAGTSIKIIQR
;
A
#
# COMPACT_ATOMS: atom_id res chain seq x y z
N MET A 1 14.61 -5.83 11.18
CA MET A 1 13.64 -5.04 10.41
C MET A 1 14.32 -4.01 9.54
N VAL A 2 15.02 -3.02 10.09
CA VAL A 2 15.81 -2.04 9.29
C VAL A 2 16.77 -2.72 8.32
N VAL A 3 17.38 -3.85 8.70
CA VAL A 3 18.26 -4.66 7.84
C VAL A 3 17.51 -5.33 6.68
N GLN A 4 16.25 -5.69 6.83
CA GLN A 4 15.43 -6.22 5.73
C GLN A 4 15.14 -5.12 4.69
N ASN A 5 14.90 -3.89 5.13
CA ASN A 5 14.72 -2.75 4.23
C ASN A 5 15.99 -2.38 3.46
N ILE A 6 17.18 -2.61 4.04
CA ILE A 6 18.46 -2.43 3.34
C ILE A 6 18.74 -3.62 2.40
N ASN A 7 18.40 -4.84 2.81
CA ASN A 7 18.61 -6.05 1.99
C ASN A 7 17.61 -6.18 0.82
N SER A 8 16.40 -5.64 0.92
CA SER A 8 15.48 -5.58 -0.24
C SER A 8 16.07 -4.73 -1.38
N ILE A 9 17.04 -3.88 -1.04
CA ILE A 9 17.80 -3.11 -2.02
C ILE A 9 19.06 -3.89 -2.49
N PHE A 10 19.56 -4.95 -1.76
CA PHE A 10 20.96 -5.35 -1.86
C PHE A 10 21.33 -6.84 -1.87
N ASN A 11 20.45 -7.83 -1.93
CA ASN A 11 20.92 -9.21 -1.82
C ASN A 11 21.08 -9.95 -3.15
N HIS A 12 22.30 -10.42 -3.46
CA HIS A 12 22.70 -11.81 -3.72
C HIS A 12 24.14 -11.94 -4.20
N SER A 13 24.91 -12.73 -3.48
CA SER A 13 26.18 -13.28 -3.94
C SER A 13 26.09 -14.81 -3.99
N CYS A 14 26.35 -15.38 -5.13
CA CYS A 14 26.27 -16.82 -5.44
C CYS A 14 27.62 -17.49 -5.28
N LYS A 15 27.70 -18.58 -4.53
CA LYS A 15 28.89 -19.47 -4.47
C LYS A 15 28.73 -20.64 -5.43
N HIS A 16 29.59 -20.71 -6.45
CA HIS A 16 29.73 -21.88 -7.30
C HIS A 16 30.44 -23.04 -6.61
N ARG A 17 29.89 -24.22 -6.71
CA ARG A 17 30.57 -25.48 -6.44
C ARG A 17 30.54 -26.38 -7.69
N TRP A 18 31.71 -26.73 -8.18
CA TRP A 18 31.90 -27.63 -9.32
C TRP A 18 31.62 -29.08 -8.90
N PHE A 19 30.87 -29.81 -9.74
CA PHE A 19 30.80 -31.27 -9.67
C PHE A 19 31.29 -31.87 -11.00
N ARG A 20 32.15 -32.88 -10.89
CA ARG A 20 32.79 -33.60 -11.99
C ARG A 20 31.83 -34.57 -12.68
N ALA A 21 31.97 -34.64 -13.99
CA ALA A 21 31.22 -35.48 -14.91
C ALA A 21 31.51 -36.98 -14.73
N GLY A 22 30.44 -37.80 -14.75
CA GLY A 22 30.48 -39.24 -14.97
C GLY A 22 29.98 -39.53 -16.36
N LEU A 23 30.68 -40.43 -17.09
CA LEU A 23 30.41 -40.86 -18.45
C LEU A 23 29.00 -41.44 -18.64
N LEU A 24 28.28 -40.92 -19.61
CA LEU A 24 27.09 -41.54 -20.17
C LEU A 24 27.25 -41.69 -21.70
N ARG A 25 26.93 -42.88 -22.19
CA ARG A 25 27.00 -43.31 -23.59
C ARG A 25 26.23 -42.33 -24.48
N SER A 26 26.87 -41.93 -25.57
CA SER A 26 26.31 -41.05 -26.60
C SER A 26 25.23 -41.77 -27.41
N VAL A 27 23.97 -41.40 -27.18
CA VAL A 27 22.89 -41.57 -28.16
C VAL A 27 22.96 -40.33 -29.06
N THR A 28 23.46 -40.49 -30.27
CA THR A 28 23.47 -39.43 -31.29
C THR A 28 22.05 -39.19 -31.79
N LEU A 29 21.29 -38.33 -31.10
CA LEU A 29 20.07 -37.77 -31.67
C LEU A 29 20.48 -36.82 -32.82
N SER A 30 19.91 -37.02 -34.00
CA SER A 30 20.10 -36.12 -35.13
C SER A 30 19.69 -34.70 -34.69
N TRP A 31 20.47 -33.68 -35.01
CA TRP A 31 20.19 -32.25 -34.72
C TRP A 31 18.75 -31.87 -35.10
N LYS A 32 18.21 -32.41 -36.22
CA LYS A 32 16.82 -32.19 -36.62
C LYS A 32 15.80 -32.74 -35.62
N ASN A 33 16.07 -33.91 -35.03
CA ASN A 33 15.18 -34.50 -34.02
C ASN A 33 15.27 -33.76 -32.67
N LEU A 34 16.43 -33.24 -32.33
CA LEU A 34 16.62 -32.40 -31.13
C LEU A 34 15.88 -31.08 -31.28
N VAL A 35 15.99 -30.40 -32.42
CA VAL A 35 15.26 -29.15 -32.73
C VAL A 35 13.76 -29.40 -32.78
N MET A 36 13.30 -30.51 -33.37
CA MET A 36 11.89 -30.87 -33.41
C MET A 36 11.34 -31.22 -32.03
N LEU A 37 12.12 -31.91 -31.20
CA LEU A 37 11.74 -32.23 -29.82
C LEU A 37 11.70 -30.98 -28.93
N THR A 38 12.65 -30.07 -29.10
CA THR A 38 12.66 -28.79 -28.36
C THR A 38 11.53 -27.86 -28.80
N THR A 39 11.24 -27.78 -30.12
CA THR A 39 10.07 -27.01 -30.62
C THR A 39 8.73 -27.65 -30.19
N LEU A 40 8.63 -28.96 -30.16
CA LEU A 40 7.45 -29.63 -29.67
C LEU A 40 7.27 -29.46 -28.17
N LEU A 41 8.36 -29.56 -27.39
CA LEU A 41 8.35 -29.35 -25.95
C LEU A 41 8.01 -27.88 -25.58
N THR A 42 8.55 -26.91 -26.32
CA THR A 42 8.18 -25.50 -26.17
C THR A 42 6.73 -25.24 -26.58
N ALA A 43 6.24 -25.84 -27.66
CA ALA A 43 4.85 -25.73 -28.09
C ALA A 43 3.89 -26.33 -27.05
N VAL A 44 4.23 -27.48 -26.46
CA VAL A 44 3.43 -28.13 -25.40
C VAL A 44 3.42 -27.31 -24.13
N THR A 45 4.54 -26.72 -23.73
CA THR A 45 4.58 -25.82 -22.56
C THR A 45 3.80 -24.52 -22.79
N PHE A 46 3.77 -23.97 -24.00
CA PHE A 46 2.93 -22.82 -24.33
C PHE A 46 1.43 -23.15 -24.33
N LEU A 47 1.04 -24.35 -24.80
CA LEU A 47 -0.37 -24.79 -24.80
C LEU A 47 -0.89 -25.13 -23.39
N SER A 48 -0.02 -25.51 -22.47
CA SER A 48 -0.38 -25.80 -21.07
C SER A 48 -0.66 -24.59 -20.22
N ASN A 49 -0.26 -23.39 -20.68
CA ASN A 49 -0.41 -22.11 -19.96
C ASN A 49 -1.57 -21.25 -20.50
N CYS A 50 -2.46 -21.80 -21.34
CA CYS A 50 -3.69 -21.12 -21.74
C CYS A 50 -4.73 -21.30 -20.63
N ALA A 51 -5.10 -20.21 -19.94
CA ALA A 51 -6.22 -20.20 -19.03
C ALA A 51 -7.42 -19.50 -19.69
N VAL A 52 -8.61 -19.95 -19.33
CA VAL A 52 -9.85 -19.27 -19.72
C VAL A 52 -10.04 -18.08 -18.78
N ASP A 53 -10.25 -16.92 -19.33
CA ASP A 53 -10.64 -15.72 -18.57
C ASP A 53 -12.03 -15.96 -17.97
N PRO A 54 -12.18 -15.88 -16.64
CA PRO A 54 -13.45 -16.17 -15.97
C PRO A 54 -14.57 -15.20 -16.32
N VAL A 55 -14.25 -14.00 -16.78
CA VAL A 55 -15.22 -12.94 -17.13
C VAL A 55 -15.64 -13.05 -18.58
N THR A 56 -14.68 -13.11 -19.50
CA THR A 56 -14.97 -13.04 -20.96
C THR A 56 -15.09 -14.42 -21.60
N GLY A 57 -14.70 -15.48 -20.92
CA GLY A 57 -14.62 -16.86 -21.47
C GLY A 57 -13.55 -17.03 -22.54
N ARG A 58 -12.73 -16.03 -22.82
CA ARG A 58 -11.67 -16.10 -23.83
C ARG A 58 -10.44 -16.81 -23.27
N THR A 59 -9.77 -17.59 -24.10
CA THR A 59 -8.48 -18.18 -23.75
C THR A 59 -7.38 -17.14 -23.90
N GLY A 60 -6.62 -16.91 -22.83
CA GLY A 60 -5.46 -16.02 -22.77
C GLY A 60 -4.22 -16.75 -22.29
N LEU A 61 -3.05 -16.20 -22.60
CA LEU A 61 -1.80 -16.69 -22.03
C LEU A 61 -1.67 -16.19 -20.59
N MET A 62 -1.76 -17.12 -19.65
CA MET A 62 -1.66 -16.86 -18.22
C MET A 62 -0.57 -17.75 -17.64
N LEU A 63 0.51 -17.14 -17.16
CA LEU A 63 1.67 -17.85 -16.59
C LEU A 63 1.51 -18.16 -15.09
N MET A 64 0.42 -17.70 -14.48
CA MET A 64 0.11 -17.90 -13.06
C MET A 64 -1.19 -18.70 -12.92
N SER A 65 -1.14 -19.83 -12.25
CA SER A 65 -2.31 -20.64 -11.89
C SER A 65 -3.09 -20.00 -10.73
N GLU A 66 -4.33 -20.43 -10.49
CA GLU A 66 -5.16 -19.95 -9.37
C GLU A 66 -4.51 -20.26 -8.01
N ASN A 67 -3.92 -21.44 -7.85
CA ASN A 67 -3.20 -21.80 -6.63
C ASN A 67 -1.98 -20.90 -6.38
N GLU A 68 -1.25 -20.54 -7.42
CA GLU A 68 -0.12 -19.60 -7.30
C GLU A 68 -0.60 -18.18 -6.96
N GLU A 69 -1.76 -17.74 -7.50
CA GLU A 69 -2.39 -16.48 -7.08
C GLU A 69 -2.70 -16.46 -5.58
N ILE A 70 -3.33 -17.52 -5.06
CA ILE A 70 -3.71 -17.63 -3.65
C ILE A 70 -2.46 -17.65 -2.75
N GLN A 71 -1.42 -18.42 -3.15
CA GLN A 71 -0.17 -18.46 -2.38
C GLN A 71 0.57 -17.11 -2.39
N LEU A 72 0.60 -16.43 -3.53
CA LEU A 72 1.17 -15.10 -3.65
C LEU A 72 0.41 -14.11 -2.77
N GLY A 73 -0.92 -14.10 -2.88
CA GLY A 73 -1.80 -13.25 -2.08
C GLY A 73 -1.59 -13.45 -0.58
N THR A 74 -1.56 -14.71 -0.12
CA THR A 74 -1.33 -15.03 1.29
C THR A 74 0.00 -14.49 1.84
N LYS A 75 1.08 -14.58 1.05
CA LYS A 75 2.38 -14.03 1.43
C LYS A 75 2.38 -12.50 1.42
N THR A 76 1.80 -11.92 0.38
CA THR A 76 1.68 -10.46 0.24
C THR A 76 0.82 -9.86 1.35
N ASP A 77 -0.25 -10.53 1.76
CA ASP A 77 -1.10 -10.13 2.87
C ASP A 77 -0.33 -9.98 4.18
N GLN A 78 0.59 -10.90 4.48
CA GLN A 78 1.42 -10.81 5.67
C GLN A 78 2.32 -9.57 5.66
N GLU A 79 2.92 -9.24 4.52
CA GLU A 79 3.77 -8.04 4.39
C GLU A 79 2.94 -6.75 4.45
N ILE A 80 1.79 -6.69 3.76
CA ILE A 80 0.89 -5.53 3.79
C ILE A 80 0.39 -5.26 5.21
N THR A 81 -0.11 -6.31 5.87
CA THR A 81 -0.64 -6.19 7.23
C THR A 81 0.42 -5.74 8.23
N LYS A 82 1.65 -6.20 8.03
CA LYS A 82 2.79 -5.82 8.85
C LYS A 82 3.21 -4.37 8.62
N GLU A 83 3.24 -3.92 7.36
CA GLU A 83 3.72 -2.58 6.98
C GLU A 83 2.72 -1.48 7.36
N TYR A 84 1.43 -1.70 7.05
CA TYR A 84 0.39 -0.67 7.22
C TYR A 84 -0.43 -0.85 8.50
N GLY A 85 -0.41 -2.04 9.11
CA GLY A 85 -1.27 -2.38 10.23
C GLY A 85 -2.74 -2.52 9.86
N LEU A 86 -3.48 -3.24 10.68
CA LEU A 86 -4.94 -3.31 10.57
C LEU A 86 -5.59 -2.24 11.45
N TYR A 87 -6.66 -1.63 10.95
CA TYR A 87 -7.46 -0.70 11.73
C TYR A 87 -8.23 -1.45 12.83
N ASP A 88 -8.03 -1.04 14.08
CA ASP A 88 -8.58 -1.71 15.25
C ASP A 88 -10.03 -1.30 15.52
N ASP A 89 -10.93 -1.77 14.66
CA ASP A 89 -12.39 -1.68 14.84
C ASP A 89 -13.04 -2.96 14.32
N ARG A 90 -13.34 -3.88 15.24
CA ARG A 90 -13.92 -5.19 14.89
C ARG A 90 -15.31 -5.08 14.25
N VAL A 91 -16.13 -4.11 14.68
CA VAL A 91 -17.50 -3.94 14.18
C VAL A 91 -17.44 -3.43 12.73
N LEU A 92 -16.61 -2.45 12.47
CA LEU A 92 -16.43 -1.91 11.11
C LEU A 92 -15.77 -2.96 10.20
N THR A 93 -14.75 -3.67 10.68
CA THR A 93 -14.07 -4.73 9.90
C THR A 93 -15.05 -5.85 9.52
N GLN A 94 -15.87 -6.33 10.46
CA GLN A 94 -16.85 -7.36 10.16
C GLN A 94 -17.93 -6.87 9.16
N TYR A 95 -18.38 -5.63 9.31
CA TYR A 95 -19.34 -5.03 8.38
C TYR A 95 -18.80 -4.95 6.94
N ILE A 96 -17.53 -4.53 6.77
CA ILE A 96 -16.83 -4.52 5.48
C ILE A 96 -16.70 -5.94 4.92
N ALA A 97 -16.28 -6.90 5.75
CA ALA A 97 -16.13 -8.30 5.33
C ALA A 97 -17.47 -8.91 4.90
N ASP A 98 -18.55 -8.70 5.65
CA ASP A 98 -19.88 -9.20 5.32
C ASP A 98 -20.38 -8.66 3.97
N MET A 99 -20.14 -7.37 3.69
CA MET A 99 -20.48 -6.77 2.40
C MET A 99 -19.62 -7.38 1.28
N GLY A 100 -18.31 -7.48 1.49
CA GLY A 100 -17.39 -8.05 0.53
C GLY A 100 -17.73 -9.50 0.16
N HIS A 101 -18.06 -10.33 1.13
CA HIS A 101 -18.50 -11.72 0.88
C HIS A 101 -19.79 -11.78 0.05
N ARG A 102 -20.76 -10.87 0.28
CA ARG A 102 -21.96 -10.81 -0.58
C ARG A 102 -21.62 -10.45 -2.02
N LEU A 103 -20.70 -9.50 -2.22
CA LEU A 103 -20.22 -9.14 -3.57
C LEU A 103 -19.41 -10.26 -4.22
N GLY A 104 -18.52 -10.90 -3.47
CA GLY A 104 -17.74 -12.05 -3.93
C GLY A 104 -18.63 -13.22 -4.38
N ALA A 105 -19.71 -13.49 -3.63
CA ALA A 105 -20.65 -14.57 -3.94
C ALA A 105 -21.40 -14.38 -5.27
N VAL A 106 -21.59 -13.14 -5.73
CA VAL A 106 -22.23 -12.83 -7.02
C VAL A 106 -21.23 -12.51 -8.13
N SER A 107 -19.92 -12.61 -7.84
CA SER A 107 -18.85 -12.36 -8.79
C SER A 107 -18.64 -13.53 -9.75
N HIS A 108 -17.76 -13.35 -10.76
CA HIS A 108 -17.38 -14.39 -11.70
C HIS A 108 -16.45 -15.48 -11.11
N ARG A 109 -15.94 -15.28 -9.88
CA ARG A 109 -15.11 -16.27 -9.16
C ARG A 109 -15.60 -16.46 -7.72
N PRO A 110 -16.85 -16.91 -7.47
CA PRO A 110 -17.44 -16.95 -6.14
C PRO A 110 -16.79 -17.96 -5.18
N GLN A 111 -15.99 -18.89 -5.70
CA GLN A 111 -15.30 -19.94 -4.94
C GLN A 111 -13.95 -19.47 -4.35
N LEU A 112 -13.45 -18.28 -4.71
CA LEU A 112 -12.22 -17.77 -4.13
C LEU A 112 -12.35 -17.51 -2.64
N PRO A 113 -11.29 -17.74 -1.86
CA PRO A 113 -11.27 -17.43 -0.42
C PRO A 113 -11.09 -15.93 -0.20
N TYR A 114 -12.15 -15.15 -0.47
CA TYR A 114 -12.08 -13.70 -0.30
C TYR A 114 -11.83 -13.29 1.15
N GLU A 115 -10.86 -12.40 1.34
CA GLU A 115 -10.58 -11.72 2.61
C GLU A 115 -10.63 -10.20 2.42
N PHE A 116 -11.31 -9.53 3.36
CA PHE A 116 -11.50 -8.08 3.34
C PHE A 116 -10.91 -7.47 4.60
N LYS A 117 -10.02 -6.50 4.43
CA LYS A 117 -9.27 -5.88 5.54
C LYS A 117 -9.30 -4.37 5.46
N ILE A 118 -9.26 -3.72 6.63
CA ILE A 118 -9.11 -2.26 6.72
C ILE A 118 -7.70 -1.95 7.16
N LEU A 119 -6.96 -1.21 6.32
CA LEU A 119 -5.61 -0.75 6.64
C LEU A 119 -5.65 0.57 7.43
N ASP A 120 -4.81 0.66 8.46
CA ASP A 120 -4.71 1.84 9.32
C ASP A 120 -3.80 2.91 8.71
N THR A 121 -4.25 3.48 7.60
CA THR A 121 -3.58 4.59 6.91
C THR A 121 -4.57 5.65 6.45
N SER A 122 -4.15 6.91 6.48
CA SER A 122 -4.93 8.07 6.02
C SER A 122 -4.98 8.20 4.49
N THR A 123 -4.15 7.48 3.76
CA THR A 123 -4.14 7.48 2.29
C THR A 123 -5.51 7.08 1.76
N VAL A 124 -6.03 7.81 0.79
CA VAL A 124 -7.32 7.49 0.16
C VAL A 124 -7.08 6.46 -0.94
N ASN A 125 -7.22 5.19 -0.58
CA ASN A 125 -7.02 4.08 -1.51
C ASN A 125 -7.83 2.83 -1.12
N ALA A 126 -8.13 2.00 -2.13
CA ALA A 126 -8.50 0.60 -2.01
C ALA A 126 -7.69 -0.17 -3.04
N PHE A 127 -7.43 -1.41 -2.83
CA PHE A 127 -6.73 -2.25 -3.79
C PHE A 127 -6.93 -3.72 -3.51
N ALA A 128 -6.73 -4.54 -4.53
CA ALA A 128 -6.75 -5.98 -4.43
C ALA A 128 -5.39 -6.59 -4.80
N VAL A 129 -5.05 -7.69 -4.14
CA VAL A 129 -3.94 -8.55 -4.57
C VAL A 129 -4.48 -9.90 -5.04
N PRO A 130 -3.73 -10.64 -5.86
CA PRO A 130 -4.16 -11.95 -6.36
C PRO A 130 -4.64 -12.87 -5.26
N GLY A 131 -5.56 -13.78 -5.58
CA GLY A 131 -6.01 -14.82 -4.65
C GLY A 131 -7.20 -14.45 -3.74
N GLY A 132 -7.78 -13.25 -3.89
CA GLY A 132 -9.01 -12.89 -3.19
C GLY A 132 -8.86 -11.87 -2.05
N PHE A 133 -7.70 -11.26 -1.87
CA PHE A 133 -7.47 -10.29 -0.79
C PHE A 133 -7.80 -8.87 -1.25
N VAL A 134 -8.72 -8.21 -0.54
CA VAL A 134 -9.18 -6.84 -0.81
C VAL A 134 -8.93 -5.96 0.40
N TYR A 135 -8.33 -4.81 0.18
CA TYR A 135 -7.99 -3.85 1.22
C TYR A 135 -8.71 -2.53 0.98
N MET A 136 -9.33 -2.04 2.05
CA MET A 136 -9.82 -0.67 2.15
C MET A 136 -8.93 0.09 3.12
N THR A 137 -8.51 1.28 2.78
CA THR A 137 -7.85 2.14 3.77
C THR A 137 -8.90 2.88 4.60
N ARG A 138 -8.60 3.24 5.85
CA ARG A 138 -9.49 4.12 6.60
C ARG A 138 -9.65 5.50 5.92
N GLY A 139 -8.64 5.89 5.12
CA GLY A 139 -8.71 7.11 4.32
C GLY A 139 -9.84 7.08 3.31
N ILE A 140 -9.98 6.03 2.50
CA ILE A 140 -11.06 5.95 1.51
C ILE A 140 -12.42 5.85 2.19
N LEU A 141 -12.53 5.09 3.30
CA LEU A 141 -13.77 4.98 4.05
C LEU A 141 -14.29 6.34 4.55
N ALA A 142 -13.40 7.28 4.88
CA ALA A 142 -13.80 8.62 5.29
C ALA A 142 -14.55 9.38 4.19
N TYR A 143 -14.21 9.16 2.93
CA TYR A 143 -14.78 9.89 1.78
C TYR A 143 -15.98 9.23 1.14
N LEU A 144 -16.23 7.94 1.38
CA LEU A 144 -17.47 7.28 0.98
C LEU A 144 -18.65 7.82 1.80
N ASN A 145 -19.85 7.84 1.20
CA ASN A 145 -21.04 8.43 1.79
C ASN A 145 -22.23 7.46 1.88
N SER A 146 -22.11 6.23 1.36
CA SER A 146 -23.18 5.26 1.38
C SER A 146 -22.67 3.81 1.26
N GLU A 147 -23.51 2.84 1.64
CA GLU A 147 -23.25 1.42 1.37
C GLU A 147 -23.09 1.13 -0.12
N ALA A 148 -23.85 1.84 -0.96
CA ALA A 148 -23.79 1.68 -2.39
C ALA A 148 -22.43 2.13 -2.97
N GLU A 149 -21.88 3.27 -2.51
CA GLU A 149 -20.52 3.69 -2.90
C GLU A 149 -19.49 2.67 -2.45
N LEU A 150 -19.56 2.21 -1.20
CA LEU A 150 -18.67 1.17 -0.67
C LEU A 150 -18.76 -0.12 -1.49
N ALA A 151 -19.98 -0.58 -1.81
CA ALA A 151 -20.20 -1.79 -2.61
C ALA A 151 -19.60 -1.65 -4.02
N CYS A 152 -19.70 -0.47 -4.63
CA CYS A 152 -19.11 -0.21 -5.94
C CYS A 152 -17.58 -0.25 -5.91
N VAL A 153 -16.96 0.39 -4.93
CA VAL A 153 -15.49 0.36 -4.78
C VAL A 153 -15.00 -1.06 -4.52
N MET A 154 -15.63 -1.77 -3.59
CA MET A 154 -15.27 -3.17 -3.32
C MET A 154 -15.53 -4.08 -4.53
N GLY A 155 -16.63 -3.84 -5.25
CA GLY A 155 -16.95 -4.54 -6.49
C GLY A 155 -15.92 -4.32 -7.59
N HIS A 156 -15.39 -3.09 -7.71
CA HIS A 156 -14.30 -2.75 -8.62
C HIS A 156 -13.02 -3.54 -8.28
N GLU A 157 -12.64 -3.61 -6.99
CA GLU A 157 -11.50 -4.40 -6.55
C GLU A 157 -11.69 -5.91 -6.81
N ILE A 158 -12.89 -6.43 -6.54
CA ILE A 158 -13.24 -7.80 -6.90
C ILE A 158 -13.20 -7.99 -8.42
N GLY A 159 -13.55 -6.97 -9.21
CA GLY A 159 -13.42 -6.94 -10.66
C GLY A 159 -11.99 -7.18 -11.12
N HIS A 160 -11.01 -6.51 -10.53
CA HIS A 160 -9.60 -6.73 -10.81
C HIS A 160 -9.15 -8.17 -10.50
N ILE A 161 -9.67 -8.78 -9.41
CA ILE A 161 -9.38 -10.18 -9.06
C ILE A 161 -10.03 -11.13 -10.06
N THR A 162 -11.30 -10.92 -10.41
CA THR A 162 -12.06 -11.83 -11.27
C THR A 162 -11.60 -11.80 -12.72
N ALA A 163 -11.25 -10.62 -13.25
CA ALA A 163 -10.61 -10.44 -14.54
C ALA A 163 -9.11 -10.76 -14.54
N ARG A 164 -8.53 -11.13 -13.37
CA ARG A 164 -7.13 -11.53 -13.21
C ARG A 164 -6.11 -10.50 -13.71
N HIS A 165 -6.43 -9.20 -13.62
CA HIS A 165 -5.61 -8.13 -14.17
C HIS A 165 -4.16 -8.13 -13.67
N SER A 166 -3.94 -8.39 -12.37
CA SER A 166 -2.59 -8.49 -11.81
C SER A 166 -1.81 -9.70 -12.34
N ALA A 167 -2.48 -10.86 -12.51
CA ALA A 167 -1.86 -12.06 -13.06
C ALA A 167 -1.55 -11.91 -14.56
N GLU A 168 -2.39 -11.21 -15.31
CA GLU A 168 -2.14 -10.87 -16.71
C GLU A 168 -0.93 -9.95 -16.85
N GLN A 169 -0.85 -8.87 -16.05
CA GLN A 169 0.30 -7.95 -16.07
C GLN A 169 1.60 -8.67 -15.71
N TYR A 170 1.56 -9.55 -14.70
CA TYR A 170 2.70 -10.40 -14.36
C TYR A 170 3.14 -11.25 -15.55
N SER A 171 2.19 -11.93 -16.20
CA SER A 171 2.47 -12.80 -17.35
C SER A 171 3.04 -12.03 -18.54
N ARG A 172 2.50 -10.84 -18.84
CA ARG A 172 3.03 -9.94 -19.89
C ARG A 172 4.45 -9.46 -19.57
N GLY A 173 4.71 -9.12 -18.32
CA GLY A 173 6.04 -8.72 -17.86
C GLY A 173 7.07 -9.84 -18.03
N GLN A 174 6.73 -11.07 -17.69
CA GLN A 174 7.59 -12.24 -17.89
C GLN A 174 7.89 -12.51 -19.37
N LEU A 175 6.87 -12.40 -20.23
CA LEU A 175 7.05 -12.58 -21.67
C LEU A 175 7.91 -11.49 -22.31
N ALA A 176 7.74 -10.25 -21.91
CA ALA A 176 8.57 -9.15 -22.39
C ALA A 176 10.05 -9.39 -22.05
N GLN A 177 10.33 -9.97 -20.88
CA GLN A 177 11.68 -10.36 -20.48
C GLN A 177 12.24 -11.49 -21.30
N ILE A 178 11.45 -12.52 -21.60
CA ILE A 178 11.86 -13.65 -22.45
C ILE A 178 12.15 -13.14 -23.88
N GLY A 179 11.33 -12.25 -24.41
CA GLY A 179 11.53 -11.62 -25.72
C GLY A 179 12.80 -10.77 -25.80
N LEU A 180 13.12 -10.03 -24.74
CA LEU A 180 14.35 -9.26 -24.63
C LEU A 180 15.58 -10.14 -24.42
N ALA A 181 15.46 -11.27 -23.70
CA ALA A 181 16.53 -12.23 -23.48
C ALA A 181 16.92 -12.99 -24.75
N ALA A 182 16.01 -13.15 -25.70
CA ALA A 182 16.34 -13.71 -27.03
C ALA A 182 17.22 -12.80 -27.89
N GLY A 183 17.36 -11.51 -27.52
CA GLY A 183 18.14 -10.50 -28.24
C GLY A 183 19.30 -9.85 -27.49
N MET A 184 19.41 -10.03 -26.17
CA MET A 184 20.46 -9.39 -25.34
C MET A 184 20.81 -10.22 -24.10
N ILE A 185 22.09 -10.17 -23.71
CA ILE A 185 22.64 -10.76 -22.48
C ILE A 185 21.80 -10.32 -21.26
N ILE A 186 21.28 -11.32 -20.55
CA ILE A 186 20.41 -11.19 -19.37
C ILE A 186 21.01 -10.21 -18.36
N SER A 187 20.29 -9.13 -18.08
CA SER A 187 20.62 -8.26 -16.95
C SER A 187 20.41 -9.04 -15.64
N PRO A 188 21.39 -9.06 -14.71
CA PRO A 188 21.30 -9.76 -13.43
C PRO A 188 20.12 -9.30 -12.55
N THR A 189 19.51 -8.16 -12.86
CA THR A 189 18.39 -7.57 -12.11
C THR A 189 17.13 -8.42 -12.16
N PHE A 190 16.91 -9.18 -13.23
CA PHE A 190 15.72 -10.01 -13.42
C PHE A 190 15.85 -11.47 -12.95
N ALA A 191 17.08 -11.95 -12.75
CA ALA A 191 17.29 -13.24 -12.06
C ALA A 191 16.82 -13.22 -10.58
N ARG A 192 16.44 -12.04 -10.07
CA ARG A 192 16.09 -11.76 -8.67
C ARG A 192 14.59 -11.73 -8.35
N LEU A 193 13.72 -11.95 -9.31
CA LEU A 193 12.27 -12.14 -9.08
C LEU A 193 11.94 -13.45 -8.36
N GLY A 194 12.95 -14.13 -7.82
CA GLY A 194 12.78 -15.34 -7.01
C GLY A 194 12.27 -15.10 -5.59
N ASP A 195 12.17 -13.86 -5.13
CA ASP A 195 11.54 -13.56 -3.84
C ASP A 195 10.06 -13.21 -4.05
N VAL A 196 9.21 -14.21 -3.83
CA VAL A 196 7.76 -14.14 -4.06
C VAL A 196 7.10 -13.04 -3.21
N ALA A 197 7.64 -12.74 -2.02
CA ALA A 197 7.11 -11.68 -1.15
C ALA A 197 7.37 -10.29 -1.75
N GLN A 198 8.57 -10.06 -2.28
CA GLN A 198 8.91 -8.78 -2.94
C GLN A 198 8.08 -8.55 -4.21
N LEU A 199 7.77 -9.62 -4.94
CA LEU A 199 6.88 -9.57 -6.11
C LEU A 199 5.47 -9.12 -5.72
N GLY A 200 4.91 -9.67 -4.63
CA GLY A 200 3.58 -9.33 -4.14
C GLY A 200 3.47 -7.85 -3.75
N VAL A 201 4.43 -7.32 -3.00
CA VAL A 201 4.45 -5.91 -2.63
C VAL A 201 4.61 -5.00 -3.87
N GLN A 202 5.41 -5.40 -4.86
CA GLN A 202 5.52 -4.64 -6.11
C GLN A 202 4.20 -4.57 -6.89
N MET A 203 3.32 -5.55 -6.74
CA MET A 203 1.99 -5.52 -7.39
C MET A 203 1.09 -4.41 -6.86
N LEU A 204 1.29 -3.90 -5.64
CA LEU A 204 0.56 -2.75 -5.09
C LEU A 204 0.83 -1.45 -5.86
N PHE A 205 1.96 -1.37 -6.54
CA PHE A 205 2.38 -0.21 -7.32
C PHE A 205 2.15 -0.40 -8.83
N LEU A 206 1.48 -1.51 -9.23
CA LEU A 206 1.11 -1.71 -10.63
C LEU A 206 0.05 -0.67 -11.01
N ARG A 207 0.29 -0.02 -12.11
CA ARG A 207 -0.67 0.86 -12.73
C ARG A 207 -1.43 0.09 -13.80
N PHE A 208 -2.71 -0.08 -13.61
CA PHE A 208 -3.56 -0.77 -14.58
C PHE A 208 -3.71 0.04 -15.88
N SER A 209 -4.04 -0.64 -16.97
CA SER A 209 -4.38 0.04 -18.20
C SER A 209 -5.78 0.67 -18.10
N ARG A 210 -6.07 1.68 -18.91
CA ARG A 210 -7.41 2.25 -18.97
C ARG A 210 -8.49 1.24 -19.35
N ASP A 211 -8.14 0.22 -20.10
CA ASP A 211 -9.07 -0.87 -20.49
C ASP A 211 -9.34 -1.79 -19.29
N ASN A 212 -8.32 -2.15 -18.49
CA ASN A 212 -8.51 -2.88 -17.24
C ASN A 212 -9.40 -2.10 -16.26
N GLU A 213 -9.23 -0.76 -16.20
CA GLU A 213 -10.07 0.09 -15.35
C GLU A 213 -11.52 0.10 -15.80
N ARG A 214 -11.79 0.20 -17.12
CA ARG A 214 -13.15 0.14 -17.66
C ARG A 214 -13.80 -1.22 -17.36
N GLU A 215 -13.05 -2.31 -17.53
CA GLU A 215 -13.54 -3.65 -17.21
C GLU A 215 -13.83 -3.80 -15.72
N ALA A 216 -12.94 -3.32 -14.85
CA ALA A 216 -13.16 -3.34 -13.40
C ALA A 216 -14.35 -2.46 -12.97
N ASP A 217 -14.57 -1.30 -13.63
CA ASP A 217 -15.74 -0.47 -13.42
C ASP A 217 -17.03 -1.18 -13.83
N ASP A 218 -17.06 -1.80 -15.01
CA ASP A 218 -18.22 -2.56 -15.50
C ASP A 218 -18.56 -3.72 -14.56
N LEU A 219 -17.56 -4.46 -14.08
CA LEU A 219 -17.71 -5.54 -13.12
C LEU A 219 -18.15 -5.04 -11.74
N GLY A 220 -17.61 -3.92 -11.29
CA GLY A 220 -17.99 -3.27 -10.04
C GLY A 220 -19.46 -2.86 -10.03
N VAL A 221 -19.90 -2.25 -11.13
CA VAL A 221 -21.33 -1.91 -11.35
C VAL A 221 -22.19 -3.18 -11.38
N GLU A 222 -21.75 -4.23 -12.09
CA GLU A 222 -22.47 -5.51 -12.14
C GLU A 222 -22.63 -6.11 -10.75
N TYR A 223 -21.53 -6.28 -10.01
CA TYR A 223 -21.57 -6.97 -8.71
C TYR A 223 -22.36 -6.17 -7.67
N ALA A 224 -22.22 -4.83 -7.63
CA ALA A 224 -23.02 -3.99 -6.77
C ALA A 224 -24.52 -4.10 -7.12
N SER A 225 -24.90 -4.06 -8.40
CA SER A 225 -26.28 -4.20 -8.86
C SER A 225 -26.85 -5.57 -8.52
N ARG A 226 -26.11 -6.66 -8.78
CA ARG A 226 -26.54 -8.04 -8.44
C ARG A 226 -26.68 -8.26 -6.94
N ALA A 227 -25.88 -7.57 -6.13
CA ALA A 227 -26.01 -7.58 -4.67
C ALA A 227 -27.11 -6.64 -4.13
N GLY A 228 -27.85 -5.95 -5.01
CA GLY A 228 -29.02 -5.11 -4.67
C GLY A 228 -28.67 -3.66 -4.29
N TYR A 229 -27.47 -3.18 -4.60
CA TYR A 229 -27.05 -1.80 -4.34
C TYR A 229 -27.29 -0.88 -5.53
N ASP A 230 -27.52 0.42 -5.28
CA ASP A 230 -27.64 1.44 -6.32
C ASP A 230 -26.25 1.77 -6.93
N ALA A 231 -25.84 1.00 -7.93
CA ALA A 231 -24.53 1.12 -8.56
C ALA A 231 -24.28 2.47 -9.25
N ALA A 232 -25.31 3.30 -9.52
CA ALA A 232 -25.11 4.65 -10.02
C ALA A 232 -24.31 5.54 -9.05
N ARG A 233 -24.24 5.18 -7.77
CA ARG A 233 -23.45 5.86 -6.73
C ARG A 233 -21.94 5.77 -6.93
N MET A 234 -21.47 4.83 -7.75
CA MET A 234 -20.07 4.80 -8.17
C MET A 234 -19.64 6.11 -8.86
N GLY A 235 -20.53 6.66 -9.70
CA GLY A 235 -20.28 7.97 -10.32
C GLY A 235 -20.15 9.10 -9.30
N SER A 236 -20.93 9.09 -8.22
CA SER A 236 -20.85 10.11 -7.15
C SER A 236 -19.52 10.03 -6.40
N PHE A 237 -19.01 8.83 -6.16
CA PHE A 237 -17.70 8.65 -5.55
C PHE A 237 -16.57 9.14 -6.49
N PHE A 238 -16.64 8.85 -7.77
CA PHE A 238 -15.65 9.36 -8.73
C PHE A 238 -15.66 10.90 -8.85
N GLU A 239 -16.83 11.55 -8.78
CA GLU A 239 -16.92 13.01 -8.69
C GLU A 239 -16.21 13.54 -7.42
N THR A 240 -16.33 12.84 -6.32
CA THR A 240 -15.61 13.18 -5.09
C THR A 240 -14.10 13.05 -5.26
N LEU A 241 -13.63 11.95 -5.84
CA LEU A 241 -12.20 11.74 -6.12
C LEU A 241 -11.61 12.77 -7.09
N GLU A 242 -12.32 13.14 -8.16
CA GLU A 242 -11.85 14.15 -9.11
C GLU A 242 -11.67 15.54 -8.46
N ARG A 243 -12.45 15.82 -7.43
CA ARG A 243 -12.34 17.07 -6.64
C ARG A 243 -11.23 17.03 -5.61
N MET A 244 -10.69 15.86 -5.30
CA MET A 244 -9.52 15.70 -4.45
C MET A 244 -8.27 15.97 -5.27
N HIS A 245 -7.65 17.16 -5.14
CA HIS A 245 -6.33 17.36 -5.72
C HIS A 245 -5.32 16.47 -4.99
N PRO A 246 -4.59 15.61 -5.71
CA PRO A 246 -3.55 14.81 -5.09
C PRO A 246 -2.33 15.69 -4.77
N ASP A 247 -2.23 16.20 -3.56
CA ASP A 247 -0.94 16.60 -2.95
C ASP A 247 -0.15 15.34 -2.60
N SER A 248 0.11 14.51 -3.62
CA SER A 248 0.35 13.09 -3.49
C SER A 248 1.81 12.67 -3.48
N GLU A 249 2.71 13.42 -2.87
CA GLU A 249 4.07 12.92 -2.65
C GLU A 249 4.40 12.73 -1.15
N LYS A 250 3.45 12.26 -0.36
CA LYS A 250 3.75 11.68 0.94
C LYS A 250 4.14 10.22 0.71
N GLY A 251 5.34 9.82 1.12
CA GLY A 251 5.77 8.43 0.98
C GLY A 251 4.81 7.46 1.67
N GLY A 252 4.64 6.26 1.09
CA GLY A 252 3.69 5.26 1.58
C GLY A 252 2.92 4.60 0.44
N LEU A 253 1.70 4.15 0.72
CA LEU A 253 0.76 3.67 -0.32
C LEU A 253 0.47 4.79 -1.32
N PRO A 254 0.45 4.47 -2.64
CA PRO A 254 -0.04 5.39 -3.65
C PRO A 254 -1.52 5.71 -3.39
N ASP A 255 -1.95 6.91 -3.78
CA ASP A 255 -3.37 7.23 -3.79
C ASP A 255 -4.12 6.50 -4.92
N TRP A 256 -5.47 6.57 -4.88
CA TRP A 256 -6.34 5.88 -5.83
C TRP A 256 -5.93 6.10 -7.30
N PHE A 257 -5.77 7.36 -7.73
CA PHE A 257 -5.45 7.64 -9.14
C PHE A 257 -4.04 7.26 -9.58
N SER A 258 -3.13 7.02 -8.64
CA SER A 258 -1.79 6.54 -8.95
C SER A 258 -1.80 5.08 -9.42
N THR A 259 -2.72 4.26 -8.89
CA THR A 259 -2.91 2.85 -9.23
C THR A 259 -4.03 2.64 -10.24
N HIS A 260 -5.08 3.46 -10.18
CA HIS A 260 -6.29 3.41 -11.01
C HIS A 260 -6.40 4.65 -11.92
N PRO A 261 -5.71 4.67 -13.07
CA PRO A 261 -5.75 5.81 -13.99
C PRO A 261 -7.17 6.07 -14.49
N ASN A 262 -7.61 7.33 -14.41
CA ASN A 262 -8.96 7.72 -14.81
C ASN A 262 -9.18 7.52 -16.31
N PRO A 263 -10.08 6.62 -16.77
CA PRO A 263 -10.50 6.55 -18.15
C PRO A 263 -11.32 7.79 -18.53
N GLU A 264 -11.33 8.15 -19.83
CA GLU A 264 -12.20 9.19 -20.34
C GLU A 264 -13.68 8.81 -20.14
N ASP A 265 -14.51 9.80 -19.74
CA ASP A 265 -15.97 9.64 -19.49
C ASP A 265 -16.33 8.54 -18.47
N ARG A 266 -15.44 8.28 -17.48
CA ARG A 266 -15.64 7.23 -16.48
C ARG A 266 -16.99 7.36 -15.75
N ILE A 267 -17.33 8.57 -15.28
CA ILE A 267 -18.57 8.86 -14.55
C ILE A 267 -19.81 8.58 -15.40
N GLY A 268 -19.80 9.05 -16.65
CA GLY A 268 -20.91 8.81 -17.59
C GLY A 268 -21.06 7.32 -17.92
N ALA A 269 -19.95 6.61 -18.12
CA ALA A 269 -19.94 5.19 -18.43
C ALA A 269 -20.56 4.35 -17.30
N VAL A 270 -20.13 4.54 -16.06
CA VAL A 270 -20.67 3.77 -14.92
C VAL A 270 -22.15 4.06 -14.68
N ARG A 271 -22.61 5.32 -14.89
CA ARG A 271 -24.04 5.67 -14.77
C ARG A 271 -24.90 5.00 -15.85
N ARG A 272 -24.43 4.96 -17.10
CA ARG A 272 -25.12 4.23 -18.18
C ARG A 272 -25.20 2.75 -17.87
N LYS A 273 -24.09 2.15 -17.47
CA LYS A 273 -24.03 0.72 -17.11
C LYS A 273 -24.95 0.37 -15.93
N ALA A 274 -24.99 1.21 -14.90
CA ALA A 274 -25.90 1.03 -13.77
C ALA A 274 -27.36 1.10 -14.19
N ALA A 275 -27.73 1.98 -15.14
CA ALA A 275 -29.07 2.04 -15.69
C ALA A 275 -29.43 0.75 -16.44
N GLU A 276 -28.53 0.23 -17.29
CA GLU A 276 -28.71 -1.05 -17.99
C GLU A 276 -28.97 -2.20 -17.02
N TRP A 277 -28.15 -2.32 -15.95
CA TRP A 277 -28.36 -3.35 -14.92
C TRP A 277 -29.68 -3.19 -14.18
N ARG A 278 -30.10 -1.95 -13.89
CA ARG A 278 -31.36 -1.66 -13.23
C ARG A 278 -32.57 -2.12 -14.05
N GLU A 279 -32.51 -2.02 -15.38
CA GLU A 279 -33.58 -2.51 -16.27
C GLU A 279 -33.62 -4.04 -16.35
N ASN A 280 -32.46 -4.69 -16.23
CA ASN A 280 -32.33 -6.14 -16.40
C ASN A 280 -32.54 -6.96 -15.10
N LEU A 281 -32.48 -6.33 -13.94
CA LEU A 281 -32.64 -7.00 -12.65
C LEU A 281 -34.00 -6.65 -12.01
N THR A 282 -34.58 -7.63 -11.31
CA THR A 282 -35.89 -7.50 -10.64
C THR A 282 -35.80 -6.86 -9.24
N HIS A 283 -34.60 -6.46 -8.79
CA HIS A 283 -34.41 -5.81 -7.50
C HIS A 283 -35.08 -4.42 -7.49
N SER A 284 -35.98 -4.20 -6.55
CA SER A 284 -36.59 -2.88 -6.34
C SER A 284 -37.17 -2.81 -4.91
N PRO A 285 -36.84 -1.78 -4.14
CA PRO A 285 -35.89 -0.70 -4.44
C PRO A 285 -34.42 -1.15 -4.26
N TYR A 286 -33.50 -0.51 -4.98
CA TYR A 286 -32.06 -0.67 -4.75
C TYR A 286 -31.62 0.09 -3.50
N THR A 287 -30.70 -0.52 -2.75
CA THR A 287 -30.18 0.04 -1.50
C THR A 287 -29.13 1.12 -1.79
N VAL A 288 -29.34 2.31 -1.21
CA VAL A 288 -28.31 3.36 -1.12
C VAL A 288 -27.56 3.21 0.21
N GLY A 289 -28.27 3.07 1.32
CA GLY A 289 -27.71 2.78 2.64
C GLY A 289 -26.87 3.92 3.24
N GLU A 290 -27.24 5.20 3.02
CA GLU A 290 -26.47 6.35 3.51
C GLU A 290 -26.40 6.37 5.05
N GLU A 291 -27.53 6.34 5.74
CA GLU A 291 -27.55 6.39 7.21
C GLU A 291 -26.84 5.20 7.85
N THR A 292 -27.03 4.00 7.28
CA THR A 292 -26.37 2.78 7.78
C THR A 292 -24.87 2.92 7.71
N TYR A 293 -24.37 3.36 6.56
CA TYR A 293 -22.94 3.57 6.36
C TYR A 293 -22.38 4.63 7.31
N LEU A 294 -22.99 5.80 7.35
CA LEU A 294 -22.53 6.91 8.19
C LEU A 294 -22.47 6.51 9.66
N LYS A 295 -23.44 5.77 10.18
CA LYS A 295 -23.41 5.24 11.56
C LYS A 295 -22.23 4.28 11.80
N ARG A 296 -21.75 3.54 10.77
CA ARG A 296 -20.63 2.62 10.89
C ARG A 296 -19.27 3.33 10.95
N ILE A 297 -19.15 4.47 10.29
CA ILE A 297 -17.90 5.24 10.26
C ILE A 297 -17.86 6.37 11.32
N ASP A 298 -18.90 6.54 12.14
CA ASP A 298 -18.85 7.52 13.24
C ASP A 298 -17.77 7.11 14.24
N GLY A 299 -16.82 7.99 14.50
CA GLY A 299 -15.63 7.74 15.31
C GLY A 299 -14.39 7.29 14.52
N LEU A 300 -14.50 7.05 13.20
CA LEU A 300 -13.35 6.72 12.35
C LEU A 300 -12.25 7.77 12.48
N ILE A 301 -11.01 7.33 12.67
CA ILE A 301 -9.86 8.26 12.71
C ILE A 301 -9.70 8.92 11.35
N TYR A 302 -9.59 10.25 11.36
CA TYR A 302 -9.40 11.08 10.18
C TYR A 302 -7.99 11.65 10.10
N GLY A 303 -7.40 11.66 8.89
CA GLY A 303 -6.03 12.10 8.70
C GLY A 303 -5.00 11.16 9.37
N ASP A 304 -3.79 11.62 9.59
CA ASP A 304 -2.75 10.84 10.27
C ASP A 304 -3.07 10.72 11.76
N ASP A 305 -2.77 9.56 12.35
CA ASP A 305 -2.93 9.37 13.78
C ASP A 305 -1.69 9.90 14.52
N PRO A 306 -1.78 11.01 15.25
CA PRO A 306 -0.62 11.60 15.90
C PRO A 306 -0.04 10.72 17.02
N ARG A 307 -0.75 9.68 17.48
CA ARG A 307 -0.24 8.70 18.45
C ARG A 307 0.86 7.83 17.85
N GLU A 308 0.82 7.60 16.53
CA GLU A 308 1.85 6.88 15.77
C GLU A 308 3.06 7.76 15.40
N GLY A 309 3.00 9.03 15.75
CA GLY A 309 4.03 10.02 15.52
C GLY A 309 3.58 11.18 14.62
N TYR A 310 4.10 12.35 14.89
CA TYR A 310 3.81 13.56 14.13
C TYR A 310 4.99 14.55 14.15
N VAL A 311 4.99 15.48 13.21
CA VAL A 311 6.01 16.52 13.11
C VAL A 311 5.43 17.87 13.51
N GLU A 312 6.13 18.58 14.36
CA GLU A 312 5.82 19.96 14.74
C GLU A 312 7.13 20.72 14.92
N ASP A 313 7.25 21.89 14.34
CA ASP A 313 8.43 22.76 14.40
C ASP A 313 9.76 22.03 14.04
N GLY A 314 9.73 21.16 13.03
CA GLY A 314 10.90 20.42 12.58
C GLY A 314 11.35 19.27 13.51
N VAL A 315 10.54 18.92 14.49
CA VAL A 315 10.81 17.81 15.41
C VAL A 315 9.74 16.73 15.22
N PHE A 316 10.18 15.50 15.12
CA PHE A 316 9.31 14.34 15.16
C PHE A 316 9.06 13.93 16.61
N TYR A 317 7.79 13.74 16.96
CA TYR A 317 7.32 13.29 18.27
C TYR A 317 6.59 11.97 18.12
N HIS A 318 6.90 11.00 18.98
CA HIS A 318 6.16 9.74 19.07
C HIS A 318 5.57 9.56 20.47
N PRO A 319 4.30 9.95 20.70
CA PRO A 319 3.68 9.94 22.03
C PRO A 319 3.65 8.58 22.70
N VAL A 320 3.30 7.51 21.97
CA VAL A 320 3.19 6.14 22.53
C VAL A 320 4.54 5.56 22.91
N LEU A 321 5.56 5.70 22.06
CA LEU A 321 6.92 5.21 22.32
C LEU A 321 7.77 6.23 23.13
N ARG A 322 7.21 7.40 23.41
CA ARG A 322 7.80 8.45 24.26
C ARG A 322 9.21 8.87 23.84
N PHE A 323 9.40 9.14 22.54
CA PHE A 323 10.65 9.70 22.03
C PHE A 323 10.40 10.85 21.07
N GLN A 324 11.44 11.63 20.85
CA GLN A 324 11.47 12.72 19.88
C GLN A 324 12.86 12.88 19.30
N PHE A 325 12.96 13.42 18.09
CA PHE A 325 14.23 13.82 17.48
C PHE A 325 14.00 14.86 16.39
N PRO A 326 15.00 15.74 16.10
CA PRO A 326 14.90 16.76 15.07
C PRO A 326 14.99 16.13 13.66
N LEU A 327 14.21 16.64 12.74
CA LEU A 327 14.30 16.31 11.32
C LEU A 327 15.24 17.30 10.61
N PRO A 328 16.07 16.84 9.67
CA PRO A 328 16.79 17.75 8.80
C PRO A 328 15.82 18.60 7.97
N GLU A 329 16.14 19.86 7.77
CA GLU A 329 15.27 20.79 7.07
C GLU A 329 14.94 20.33 5.65
N LYS A 330 13.67 20.41 5.26
CA LYS A 330 13.12 20.00 3.96
C LYS A 330 13.23 18.50 3.63
N TRP A 331 13.66 17.66 4.59
CA TRP A 331 13.61 16.21 4.39
C TRP A 331 12.17 15.72 4.52
N ARG A 332 11.83 14.72 3.70
CA ARG A 332 10.50 14.13 3.68
C ARG A 332 10.43 12.95 4.65
N LEU A 333 9.38 12.91 5.45
CA LEU A 333 9.11 11.83 6.39
C LEU A 333 8.08 10.87 5.78
N ALA A 334 8.38 9.59 5.82
CA ALA A 334 7.42 8.49 5.66
C ALA A 334 7.42 7.68 6.96
N ASN A 335 6.27 7.59 7.60
CA ASN A 335 6.07 6.87 8.85
C ASN A 335 5.10 5.70 8.61
N THR A 336 5.57 4.47 8.83
CA THR A 336 4.76 3.24 8.75
C THR A 336 4.75 2.55 10.11
N LYS A 337 3.92 1.52 10.29
CA LYS A 337 3.88 0.76 11.55
C LYS A 337 5.22 0.10 11.90
N ASP A 338 6.01 -0.24 10.89
CA ASP A 338 7.25 -1.00 11.05
C ASP A 338 8.51 -0.15 11.04
N SER A 339 8.48 1.01 10.40
CA SER A 339 9.67 1.85 10.21
C SER A 339 9.33 3.31 9.93
N LEU A 340 10.28 4.14 10.26
CA LEU A 340 10.24 5.55 9.89
C LEU A 340 11.39 5.82 8.94
N ARG A 341 11.10 6.47 7.82
CA ARG A 341 12.09 6.86 6.81
C ARG A 341 12.07 8.36 6.61
N ILE A 342 13.23 8.98 6.67
CA ILE A 342 13.42 10.39 6.38
C ILE A 342 14.35 10.48 5.16
N THR A 343 13.90 11.12 4.09
CA THR A 343 14.61 11.14 2.80
C THR A 343 14.97 12.57 2.42
N SER A 344 16.20 12.76 1.93
CA SER A 344 16.68 14.06 1.44
C SER A 344 15.82 14.58 0.27
N PRO A 345 15.77 15.90 0.04
CA PRO A 345 15.03 16.47 -1.09
C PRO A 345 15.46 15.91 -2.46
N GLN A 346 16.73 15.52 -2.60
CA GLN A 346 17.30 14.95 -3.81
C GLN A 346 17.18 13.44 -3.93
N ASN A 347 16.58 12.77 -2.93
CA ASN A 347 16.46 11.30 -2.84
C ASN A 347 17.82 10.55 -2.87
N ASP A 348 18.89 11.16 -2.40
CA ASP A 348 20.25 10.62 -2.44
C ASP A 348 20.85 10.33 -1.06
N ALA A 349 20.12 10.64 -0.01
CA ALA A 349 20.40 10.30 1.37
C ALA A 349 19.12 9.99 2.14
N ALA A 350 19.20 9.11 3.15
CA ALA A 350 18.07 8.84 4.03
C ALA A 350 18.54 8.48 5.45
N VAL A 351 17.63 8.67 6.42
CA VAL A 351 17.70 8.07 7.74
C VAL A 351 16.53 7.11 7.88
N ILE A 352 16.81 5.87 8.25
CA ILE A 352 15.78 4.87 8.57
C ILE A 352 15.84 4.61 10.07
N MET A 353 14.67 4.56 10.71
CA MET A 353 14.54 4.14 12.09
C MET A 353 13.65 2.91 12.18
N GLY A 354 14.04 1.97 13.04
CA GLY A 354 13.27 0.78 13.39
C GLY A 354 13.57 0.33 14.82
N ILE A 355 12.93 -0.76 15.23
CA ILE A 355 13.16 -1.37 16.53
C ILE A 355 13.82 -2.74 16.32
N SER A 356 14.94 -2.97 17.01
CA SER A 356 15.67 -4.23 16.95
C SER A 356 14.90 -5.39 17.62
N SER A 357 15.18 -6.60 17.19
CA SER A 357 14.67 -7.82 17.83
C SER A 357 15.40 -8.17 19.12
N VAL A 358 16.55 -7.54 19.38
CA VAL A 358 17.37 -7.74 20.61
C VAL A 358 17.34 -6.49 21.47
N LYS A 359 17.74 -6.65 22.74
CA LYS A 359 17.66 -5.59 23.78
C LYS A 359 19.00 -4.95 24.11
N ASP A 360 20.09 -5.49 23.58
CA ASP A 360 21.44 -4.98 23.77
C ASP A 360 21.90 -4.24 22.50
N SER A 361 22.41 -3.03 22.69
CA SER A 361 22.78 -2.13 21.58
C SER A 361 24.01 -2.63 20.81
N ARG A 362 24.95 -3.29 21.48
CA ARG A 362 26.12 -3.89 20.83
C ARG A 362 25.71 -5.11 20.02
N GLU A 363 24.89 -6.01 20.59
CA GLU A 363 24.37 -7.18 19.88
C GLU A 363 23.59 -6.78 18.61
N ALA A 364 22.75 -5.75 18.71
CA ALA A 364 22.02 -5.21 17.56
C ALA A 364 22.98 -4.73 16.46
N ALA A 365 24.04 -4.02 16.83
CA ALA A 365 25.06 -3.55 15.90
C ALA A 365 25.81 -4.72 15.22
N GLU A 366 26.18 -5.74 15.97
CA GLU A 366 26.86 -6.94 15.45
C GLU A 366 25.96 -7.71 14.46
N ILE A 367 24.67 -7.86 14.79
CA ILE A 367 23.68 -8.45 13.90
C ILE A 367 23.55 -7.62 12.60
N PHE A 368 23.47 -6.30 12.72
CA PHE A 368 23.42 -5.39 11.56
C PHE A 368 24.64 -5.58 10.66
N VAL A 369 25.84 -5.51 11.18
CA VAL A 369 27.10 -5.68 10.44
C VAL A 369 27.14 -7.03 9.74
N LYS A 370 26.82 -8.10 10.46
CA LYS A 370 26.82 -9.48 9.93
C LYS A 370 25.79 -9.66 8.80
N LYS A 371 24.57 -9.14 8.98
CA LYS A 371 23.50 -9.30 7.99
C LYS A 371 23.76 -8.50 6.72
N THR A 372 24.38 -7.32 6.84
CA THR A 372 24.65 -6.44 5.70
C THR A 372 25.98 -6.74 5.00
N GLY A 373 26.88 -7.50 5.64
CA GLY A 373 28.23 -7.69 5.16
C GLY A 373 29.04 -6.38 5.12
N ALA A 374 28.74 -5.46 6.05
CA ALA A 374 29.32 -4.13 6.07
C ALA A 374 30.84 -4.15 6.36
N GLU A 375 31.58 -3.33 5.64
CA GLU A 375 32.98 -3.00 5.94
C GLU A 375 33.01 -1.89 6.99
N VAL A 376 33.41 -2.24 8.22
CA VAL A 376 33.37 -1.34 9.38
C VAL A 376 34.63 -0.49 9.43
N TYR A 377 34.49 0.83 9.48
CA TYR A 377 35.59 1.78 9.66
C TYR A 377 35.80 2.17 11.12
N SER A 378 34.69 2.35 11.86
CA SER A 378 34.73 2.59 13.30
C SER A 378 33.47 2.06 13.96
N SER A 379 33.60 1.58 15.20
CA SER A 379 32.48 1.21 16.04
C SER A 379 32.85 1.40 17.51
N GLY A 380 31.85 1.70 18.35
CA GLY A 380 32.10 1.89 19.78
C GLY A 380 30.84 2.19 20.57
N ALA A 381 30.98 2.01 21.89
CA ALA A 381 29.96 2.43 22.84
C ALA A 381 29.91 3.96 22.93
N GLU A 382 28.73 4.52 22.82
CA GLU A 382 28.46 5.95 22.93
C GLU A 382 27.30 6.22 23.89
N ARG A 383 26.99 7.48 24.13
CA ARG A 383 25.78 7.91 24.83
C ARG A 383 25.03 8.94 23.98
N VAL A 384 23.73 8.72 23.82
CA VAL A 384 22.84 9.67 23.15
C VAL A 384 21.84 10.20 24.16
N ASN A 385 21.99 11.48 24.51
CA ASN A 385 21.17 12.15 25.56
C ASN A 385 21.01 11.32 26.85
N GLY A 386 22.13 10.75 27.33
CA GLY A 386 22.19 9.91 28.55
C GLY A 386 21.83 8.46 28.39
N MET A 387 21.25 8.04 27.26
CA MET A 387 20.92 6.66 26.95
C MET A 387 22.14 5.89 26.43
N THR A 388 22.25 4.62 26.82
CA THR A 388 23.29 3.72 26.29
C THR A 388 23.08 3.51 24.80
N ALA A 389 24.17 3.59 24.05
CA ALA A 389 24.13 3.42 22.61
C ALA A 389 25.40 2.72 22.11
N PHE A 390 25.31 2.09 20.95
CA PHE A 390 26.44 1.61 20.19
C PHE A 390 26.39 2.19 18.80
N ALA A 391 27.50 2.80 18.34
CA ALA A 391 27.56 3.47 17.06
C ALA A 391 28.49 2.73 16.09
N VAL A 392 28.13 2.74 14.80
CA VAL A 392 28.90 2.11 13.72
C VAL A 392 28.99 3.07 12.54
N THR A 393 30.22 3.25 12.03
CA THR A 393 30.44 3.87 10.72
C THR A 393 31.02 2.80 9.79
N CYS A 394 30.35 2.57 8.67
CA CYS A 394 30.69 1.49 7.76
C CYS A 394 30.35 1.83 6.31
N SER A 395 30.71 0.94 5.38
CA SER A 395 30.19 0.94 4.03
C SER A 395 29.55 -0.40 3.68
N ILE A 396 28.61 -0.34 2.74
CA ILE A 396 27.95 -1.53 2.19
C ILE A 396 28.01 -1.44 0.67
N ARG A 397 28.34 -2.53 0.01
CA ARG A 397 28.24 -2.64 -1.45
C ARG A 397 26.81 -2.88 -1.86
N ALA A 398 26.28 -1.93 -2.61
CA ALA A 398 24.95 -1.96 -3.18
C ALA A 398 25.01 -2.21 -4.68
N GLU A 399 23.89 -2.55 -5.32
CA GLU A 399 23.82 -2.73 -6.78
C GLU A 399 24.24 -1.48 -7.57
N LYS A 400 23.90 -0.31 -7.06
CA LYS A 400 24.17 0.99 -7.71
C LYS A 400 25.46 1.65 -7.21
N GLY A 401 26.29 0.92 -6.46
CA GLY A 401 27.56 1.44 -5.95
C GLY A 401 27.76 1.20 -4.45
N VAL A 402 28.65 1.94 -3.83
CA VAL A 402 28.96 1.83 -2.41
C VAL A 402 28.17 2.88 -1.63
N LEU A 403 27.53 2.47 -0.55
CA LEU A 403 26.88 3.35 0.43
C LEU A 403 27.78 3.56 1.63
N GLY A 404 27.92 4.81 2.08
CA GLY A 404 28.42 5.14 3.39
C GLY A 404 27.28 5.16 4.40
N ILE A 405 27.52 4.65 5.61
CA ILE A 405 26.53 4.48 6.65
C ILE A 405 27.04 4.99 7.99
N ARG A 406 26.21 5.74 8.69
CA ARG A 406 26.32 6.05 10.12
C ARG A 406 25.11 5.46 10.84
N ALA A 407 25.33 4.46 11.69
CA ALA A 407 24.27 3.79 12.40
C ALA A 407 24.43 3.96 13.92
N TYR A 408 23.31 4.14 14.60
CA TYR A 408 23.22 4.15 16.06
C TYR A 408 22.17 3.14 16.52
N PHE A 409 22.52 2.38 17.54
CA PHE A 409 21.68 1.43 18.23
C PHE A 409 21.48 1.93 19.66
N ILE A 410 20.31 2.50 19.95
CA ILE A 410 20.06 3.27 21.19
C ILE A 410 19.10 2.50 22.08
N GLU A 411 19.51 2.23 23.34
CA GLU A 411 18.69 1.55 24.33
C GLU A 411 17.74 2.55 25.01
N LYS A 412 16.45 2.26 24.94
CA LYS A 412 15.40 3.06 25.61
C LYS A 412 14.20 2.17 25.97
N ASP A 413 13.76 2.23 27.21
CA ASP A 413 12.58 1.53 27.73
C ASP A 413 12.55 0.03 27.37
N GLY A 414 13.70 -0.65 27.51
CA GLY A 414 13.86 -2.08 27.23
C GLY A 414 13.81 -2.47 25.75
N ARG A 415 13.96 -1.52 24.85
CA ARG A 415 14.08 -1.70 23.40
C ARG A 415 15.36 -1.08 22.89
N VAL A 416 15.84 -1.58 21.75
CA VAL A 416 16.91 -0.93 20.97
C VAL A 416 16.31 -0.30 19.74
N TYR A 417 16.49 1.01 19.60
CA TYR A 417 16.12 1.78 18.43
C TYR A 417 17.31 1.82 17.46
N GLU A 418 17.11 1.35 16.26
CA GLU A 418 18.08 1.36 15.17
C GLU A 418 17.89 2.60 14.32
N LEU A 419 18.80 3.56 14.35
CA LEU A 419 18.76 4.77 13.51
C LEU A 419 19.94 4.72 12.55
N ILE A 420 19.63 4.58 11.26
CA ILE A 420 20.64 4.34 10.21
C ILE A 420 20.59 5.43 9.16
N GLY A 421 21.57 6.33 9.20
CA GLY A 421 21.79 7.34 8.17
C GLY A 421 22.69 6.79 7.07
N PHE A 422 22.30 6.97 5.80
CA PHE A 422 23.09 6.51 4.66
C PHE A 422 22.96 7.39 3.42
N SER A 423 23.99 7.37 2.60
CA SER A 423 24.01 7.99 1.26
C SER A 423 25.04 7.30 0.37
N ALA A 424 25.09 7.66 -0.91
CA ALA A 424 26.21 7.25 -1.76
C ALA A 424 27.55 7.65 -1.13
N ALA A 425 28.56 6.75 -1.17
CA ALA A 425 29.84 6.96 -0.47
C ALA A 425 30.53 8.29 -0.81
N GLY A 426 30.46 8.73 -2.08
CA GLY A 426 31.00 10.01 -2.51
C GLY A 426 30.35 11.26 -1.91
N ARG A 427 29.12 11.13 -1.38
CA ARG A 427 28.37 12.22 -0.73
C ARG A 427 28.28 12.06 0.79
N PHE A 428 28.65 10.91 1.32
CA PHE A 428 28.48 10.54 2.71
C PHE A 428 29.08 11.54 3.71
N LYS A 429 30.29 12.03 3.42
CA LYS A 429 30.96 13.01 4.26
C LYS A 429 30.18 14.33 4.39
N GLY A 430 29.46 14.73 3.32
CA GLY A 430 28.62 15.93 3.32
C GLY A 430 27.33 15.78 4.12
N TYR A 431 26.78 14.55 4.19
CA TYR A 431 25.56 14.24 4.95
C TYR A 431 25.81 13.89 6.42
N MET A 432 27.06 13.54 6.79
CA MET A 432 27.42 13.12 8.15
C MET A 432 26.91 14.09 9.25
N PRO A 433 27.10 15.42 9.14
CA PRO A 433 26.62 16.35 10.17
C PRO A 433 25.10 16.32 10.34
N LEU A 434 24.35 16.10 9.25
CA LEU A 434 22.88 15.99 9.30
C LEU A 434 22.44 14.69 9.97
N PHE A 435 23.12 13.57 9.67
CA PHE A 435 22.86 12.31 10.37
C PHE A 435 23.15 12.42 11.85
N GLU A 436 24.30 12.97 12.23
CA GLU A 436 24.70 13.16 13.63
C GLU A 436 23.76 14.12 14.37
N SER A 437 23.33 15.20 13.76
CA SER A 437 22.38 16.12 14.36
C SER A 437 20.99 15.48 14.59
N SER A 438 20.46 14.79 13.58
CA SER A 438 19.16 14.15 13.68
C SER A 438 19.17 12.99 14.67
N ILE A 439 20.13 12.06 14.52
CA ILE A 439 20.23 10.86 15.36
C ILE A 439 20.70 11.23 16.78
N GLY A 440 21.69 12.09 16.90
CA GLY A 440 22.17 12.60 18.20
C GLY A 440 21.13 13.44 18.95
N GLY A 441 20.14 13.96 18.25
CA GLY A 441 18.99 14.64 18.85
C GLY A 441 17.91 13.69 19.39
N PHE A 442 18.02 12.37 19.19
CA PHE A 442 17.08 11.39 19.72
C PHE A 442 17.06 11.42 21.25
N LYS A 443 15.89 11.67 21.84
CA LYS A 443 15.72 11.75 23.31
C LYS A 443 14.32 11.33 23.74
N GLY A 444 14.17 11.08 25.05
CA GLY A 444 12.87 10.81 25.64
C GLY A 444 11.89 11.99 25.48
N LEU A 445 10.63 11.70 25.25
CA LEU A 445 9.54 12.67 25.24
C LEU A 445 8.85 12.68 26.60
N SER A 446 8.87 13.83 27.28
CA SER A 446 8.27 14.02 28.62
C SER A 446 7.28 15.19 28.68
N ASP A 447 7.18 16.00 27.62
CA ASP A 447 6.23 17.13 27.56
C ASP A 447 4.78 16.60 27.55
N PRO A 448 3.96 16.89 28.58
CA PRO A 448 2.58 16.40 28.64
C PRO A 448 1.71 16.85 27.46
N LYS A 449 1.96 18.04 26.90
CA LYS A 449 1.21 18.56 25.75
C LYS A 449 1.49 17.75 24.49
N LYS A 450 2.73 17.28 24.33
CA LYS A 450 3.12 16.44 23.17
C LYS A 450 2.71 14.97 23.37
N LEU A 451 2.59 14.52 24.61
CA LEU A 451 2.13 13.17 24.94
C LEU A 451 0.60 13.02 24.82
N ASP A 452 -0.20 14.07 25.07
CA ASP A 452 -1.68 14.04 24.93
C ASP A 452 -2.11 14.34 23.48
N ALA A 453 -1.45 13.70 22.52
CA ALA A 453 -1.82 13.81 21.12
C ALA A 453 -3.03 12.93 20.82
N ARG A 454 -4.13 13.55 20.39
CA ARG A 454 -5.38 12.86 20.07
C ARG A 454 -5.65 12.95 18.58
N PRO A 455 -6.08 11.83 17.94
CA PRO A 455 -6.45 11.83 16.54
C PRO A 455 -7.73 12.64 16.30
N GLU A 456 -7.81 13.26 15.15
CA GLU A 456 -9.08 13.76 14.64
C GLU A 456 -9.95 12.58 14.23
N ARG A 457 -11.27 12.74 14.39
CA ARG A 457 -12.23 11.69 14.08
C ARG A 457 -13.40 12.23 13.27
N ILE A 458 -13.92 11.40 12.38
CA ILE A 458 -15.22 11.64 11.76
C ILE A 458 -16.27 11.59 12.89
N ARG A 459 -17.15 12.59 12.90
CA ARG A 459 -18.38 12.60 13.70
C ARG A 459 -19.55 12.82 12.79
N VAL A 460 -20.55 11.97 12.92
CA VAL A 460 -21.79 12.08 12.17
C VAL A 460 -22.80 12.82 13.04
N VAL A 461 -23.22 13.97 12.60
CA VAL A 461 -24.13 14.85 13.31
C VAL A 461 -25.32 15.20 12.43
N SER A 462 -26.48 15.46 13.03
CA SER A 462 -27.67 15.90 12.30
C SER A 462 -27.64 17.41 12.08
N ALA A 463 -27.92 17.85 10.85
CA ALA A 463 -28.09 19.24 10.51
C ALA A 463 -29.27 19.83 11.32
N LYS A 464 -29.00 20.87 12.13
CA LYS A 464 -30.04 21.49 13.00
C LYS A 464 -31.00 22.38 12.22
N THR A 465 -30.55 22.94 11.10
CA THR A 465 -31.30 23.90 10.27
C THR A 465 -31.11 23.55 8.81
N SER A 466 -32.08 23.91 7.97
CA SER A 466 -31.94 23.86 6.51
C SER A 466 -31.17 25.07 6.02
N GLY A 467 -30.34 24.88 4.97
CA GLY A 467 -29.53 25.94 4.37
C GLY A 467 -28.45 25.39 3.45
N SER A 468 -27.56 26.24 2.94
CA SER A 468 -26.38 25.71 2.25
C SER A 468 -25.49 24.93 3.23
N LEU A 469 -24.76 23.94 2.72
CA LEU A 469 -23.86 23.12 3.57
C LEU A 469 -22.89 24.03 4.36
N LYS A 470 -22.36 25.06 3.75
CA LYS A 470 -21.51 26.05 4.40
C LYS A 470 -22.19 26.72 5.61
N GLN A 471 -23.46 27.10 5.48
CA GLN A 471 -24.26 27.67 6.58
C GLN A 471 -24.49 26.64 7.68
N VAL A 472 -24.83 25.39 7.31
CA VAL A 472 -25.02 24.29 8.26
C VAL A 472 -23.71 23.99 9.00
N LEU A 473 -22.59 23.88 8.33
CA LEU A 473 -21.26 23.67 8.95
C LEU A 473 -20.91 24.81 9.92
N THR A 474 -21.20 26.06 9.55
CA THR A 474 -21.00 27.22 10.45
C THR A 474 -21.85 27.08 11.72
N SER A 475 -23.11 26.67 11.57
CA SER A 475 -24.03 26.44 12.72
C SER A 475 -23.60 25.29 13.63
N LEU A 476 -22.84 24.34 13.10
CA LEU A 476 -22.22 23.22 13.83
C LEU A 476 -20.89 23.58 14.48
N GLY A 477 -20.41 24.83 14.32
CA GLY A 477 -19.15 25.30 14.89
C GLY A 477 -17.91 24.89 14.10
N VAL A 478 -18.07 24.45 12.85
CA VAL A 478 -16.94 24.10 11.98
C VAL A 478 -16.17 25.36 11.59
N PRO A 479 -14.84 25.43 11.78
CA PRO A 479 -14.02 26.56 11.34
C PRO A 479 -14.17 26.78 9.83
N GLN A 480 -14.29 28.06 9.43
CA GLN A 480 -14.49 28.43 8.03
C GLN A 480 -13.41 27.89 7.10
N GLY A 481 -12.16 27.84 7.55
CA GLY A 481 -11.03 27.28 6.79
C GLY A 481 -11.14 25.78 6.48
N ARG A 482 -12.02 25.03 7.17
CA ARG A 482 -12.25 23.59 6.96
C ARG A 482 -13.54 23.28 6.18
N ALA A 483 -14.31 24.30 5.84
CA ALA A 483 -15.61 24.10 5.18
C ALA A 483 -15.48 23.35 3.84
N SER A 484 -14.50 23.68 3.01
CA SER A 484 -14.26 23.02 1.72
C SER A 484 -13.87 21.54 1.90
N GLU A 485 -12.96 21.24 2.83
CA GLU A 485 -12.54 19.88 3.19
C GLU A 485 -13.72 19.04 3.64
N ILE A 486 -14.53 19.55 4.56
CA ILE A 486 -15.69 18.84 5.10
C ILE A 486 -16.80 18.72 4.06
N SER A 487 -16.98 19.68 3.17
CA SER A 487 -17.91 19.57 2.03
C SER A 487 -17.50 18.42 1.12
N LEU A 488 -16.21 18.32 0.80
CA LEU A 488 -15.66 17.22 -0.01
C LEU A 488 -15.88 15.86 0.68
N LEU A 489 -15.64 15.78 1.99
CA LEU A 489 -15.89 14.59 2.80
C LEU A 489 -17.35 14.10 2.70
N ASN A 490 -18.29 15.02 2.61
CA ASN A 490 -19.72 14.73 2.44
C ASN A 490 -20.14 14.54 0.97
N GLY A 491 -19.22 14.49 0.02
CA GLY A 491 -19.52 14.38 -1.41
C GLY A 491 -20.31 15.57 -1.96
N LYS A 492 -20.30 16.73 -1.30
CA LYS A 492 -21.12 17.90 -1.60
C LYS A 492 -20.27 19.12 -1.91
N HIS A 493 -20.88 20.10 -2.56
CA HIS A 493 -20.32 21.45 -2.66
C HIS A 493 -20.74 22.30 -1.46
N PRO A 494 -19.97 23.32 -1.08
CA PRO A 494 -20.33 24.20 0.05
C PRO A 494 -21.70 24.89 -0.13
N GLU A 495 -22.12 25.09 -1.37
CA GLU A 495 -23.38 25.77 -1.69
C GLU A 495 -24.58 24.81 -1.85
N ASP A 496 -24.33 23.49 -1.78
CA ASP A 496 -25.42 22.49 -1.88
C ASP A 496 -26.40 22.63 -0.71
N MET A 497 -27.69 22.59 -1.00
CA MET A 497 -28.73 22.69 0.00
C MET A 497 -28.83 21.42 0.83
N VAL A 498 -28.87 21.60 2.13
CA VAL A 498 -29.02 20.55 3.14
C VAL A 498 -30.29 20.85 3.95
N THR A 499 -31.13 19.84 4.13
CA THR A 499 -32.34 19.95 4.96
C THR A 499 -32.02 19.65 6.42
N ALA A 500 -32.78 20.26 7.33
CA ALA A 500 -32.71 19.89 8.75
C ALA A 500 -32.98 18.40 8.94
N GLY A 501 -32.22 17.75 9.81
CA GLY A 501 -32.26 16.29 10.01
C GLY A 501 -31.29 15.48 9.17
N THR A 502 -30.71 16.02 8.09
CA THR A 502 -29.71 15.33 7.28
C THR A 502 -28.45 15.02 8.11
N SER A 503 -27.98 13.79 8.02
CA SER A 503 -26.71 13.37 8.63
C SER A 503 -25.52 13.98 7.88
N ILE A 504 -24.60 14.63 8.61
CA ILE A 504 -23.43 15.32 8.10
C ILE A 504 -22.19 14.80 8.80
N LYS A 505 -21.17 14.46 8.06
CA LYS A 505 -19.82 14.21 8.60
C LYS A 505 -19.14 15.53 8.96
N ILE A 506 -18.63 15.64 10.17
CA ILE A 506 -17.72 16.69 10.61
C ILE A 506 -16.45 16.06 11.18
N ILE A 507 -15.43 16.88 11.43
CA ILE A 507 -14.17 16.42 12.01
C ILE A 507 -14.04 17.05 13.41
N GLN A 508 -13.77 16.20 14.39
CA GLN A 508 -13.54 16.61 15.79
C GLN A 508 -12.33 15.89 16.37
N ARG A 509 -11.67 16.53 17.32
CA ARG A 509 -10.62 15.93 18.18
C ARG A 509 -11.23 15.31 19.43
#